data_ff92f0307a979e9efa1e722f97210613
#
_entry.id   ff92f0307a979e9efa1e722f97210613
#
_cell.length_a   1.000
_cell.length_b   1.000
_cell.length_c   1.000
_cell.angle_alpha   90.00
_cell.angle_beta   90.00
_cell.angle_gamma   90.00
#
_symmetry.space_group_name_H-M   'P 1'
#
loop_
_entity.id
_entity.type
_entity.pdbx_description
1 polymer ?
#
loop_
_entity_poly.entity_id
_entity_poly.type
_entity_poly.pdbx_seq_one_letter_code
_entity_poly.pdbx_strand_id
1 'polypeptide(L)'
;MANLQAFERTEYQQVKADLHRKILDRLDLEKLGRTPGEAARDEVLLLIRNTVNSEAVPLSFAERERLAREILDEIFGLGPLEPLLKDPTVSDILVNRFNQVYVERAGKIEPTGLSFKDDAHLMQIIDRIVSRVGRRVDESSPMVDARLADGSRVNAIIPPLAIDGPCLSIRRFGRDPITARNMFENKTLTEPMLELLSAMVKGRLNLLISGGTGAGKTTLLNVLSGYIPNSERIVTIEDAAELQLKQEHVVRLETRPPNIEGKGAVRQRQLVINSLRMRPDRIVVGEVRGEEAFDMLQAMNTGHEGSLTTVHANTPRDALARLESMFSMANLNLPEKAMRQQIAAAIHGVVQIARLSDGTRKVISISEVTGMEGDVIALQDIFVFERVGIDENGKVKGAFRATGIRPKFADRLGTGGIRLRTAIFESRMEV
;
A
#
# COMPACT_ATOMS: atom_id res chain seq x y z
N MET A 1 -6.44 32.57 25.66
CA MET A 1 -5.52 32.26 24.53
C MET A 1 -6.19 31.46 23.39
N ALA A 2 -6.91 30.37 23.65
CA ALA A 2 -7.58 29.59 22.61
C ALA A 2 -8.60 30.39 21.75
N ASN A 3 -9.36 31.32 22.33
CA ASN A 3 -10.34 32.15 21.61
C ASN A 3 -9.71 33.24 20.73
N LEU A 4 -8.54 33.78 21.07
CA LEU A 4 -7.81 34.72 20.19
C LEU A 4 -7.23 34.03 18.98
N GLN A 5 -6.63 32.84 19.17
CA GLN A 5 -6.11 32.05 18.05
C GLN A 5 -7.19 31.56 17.07
N ALA A 6 -8.40 31.29 17.57
CA ALA A 6 -9.54 30.92 16.73
C ALA A 6 -10.07 32.11 15.92
N PHE A 7 -10.08 33.30 16.50
CA PHE A 7 -10.53 34.55 15.85
C PHE A 7 -9.54 34.96 14.74
N GLU A 8 -8.24 35.00 15.03
CA GLU A 8 -7.18 35.26 14.06
C GLU A 8 -7.19 34.28 12.90
N ARG A 9 -7.54 33.02 13.19
CA ARG A 9 -7.64 31.97 12.17
C ARG A 9 -8.85 32.17 11.24
N THR A 10 -9.98 32.64 11.78
CA THR A 10 -11.19 32.91 10.99
C THR A 10 -10.99 34.12 10.08
N GLU A 11 -10.35 35.16 10.56
CA GLU A 11 -10.00 36.36 9.81
C GLU A 11 -9.03 36.03 8.64
N TYR A 12 -7.99 35.24 8.91
CA TYR A 12 -7.06 34.77 7.88
C TYR A 12 -7.76 33.96 6.78
N GLN A 13 -8.66 33.05 7.13
CA GLN A 13 -9.44 32.27 6.15
C GLN A 13 -10.37 33.14 5.33
N GLN A 14 -10.94 34.18 5.91
CA GLN A 14 -11.78 35.15 5.18
C GLN A 14 -10.94 35.93 4.15
N VAL A 15 -9.80 36.47 4.57
CA VAL A 15 -8.85 37.17 3.69
C VAL A 15 -8.40 36.26 2.54
N LYS A 16 -8.05 35.01 2.83
CA LYS A 16 -7.68 34.01 1.83
C LYS A 16 -8.80 33.78 0.82
N ALA A 17 -10.04 33.62 1.27
CA ALA A 17 -11.19 33.40 0.41
C ALA A 17 -11.49 34.59 -0.51
N ASP A 18 -11.40 35.82 0.02
CA ASP A 18 -11.65 37.04 -0.74
C ASP A 18 -10.57 37.29 -1.80
N LEU A 19 -9.29 37.07 -1.44
CA LEU A 19 -8.18 37.16 -2.38
C LEU A 19 -8.25 36.08 -3.46
N HIS A 20 -8.59 34.85 -3.08
CA HIS A 20 -8.78 33.77 -4.03
C HIS A 20 -9.84 34.12 -5.09
N ARG A 21 -10.99 34.67 -4.66
CA ARG A 21 -12.05 35.13 -5.58
C ARG A 21 -11.56 36.22 -6.51
N LYS A 22 -10.92 37.28 -5.96
CA LYS A 22 -10.36 38.39 -6.76
C LYS A 22 -9.33 37.90 -7.78
N ILE A 23 -8.56 36.89 -7.46
CA ILE A 23 -7.56 36.32 -8.37
C ILE A 23 -8.25 35.53 -9.48
N LEU A 24 -9.26 34.69 -9.16
CA LEU A 24 -10.03 33.95 -10.15
C LEU A 24 -10.71 34.90 -11.17
N ASP A 25 -11.25 36.04 -10.72
CA ASP A 25 -11.88 37.05 -11.60
C ASP A 25 -10.88 37.71 -12.54
N ARG A 26 -9.59 37.71 -12.23
CA ARG A 26 -8.50 38.28 -13.03
C ARG A 26 -7.77 37.28 -13.91
N LEU A 27 -8.04 35.97 -13.72
CA LEU A 27 -7.40 34.90 -14.48
C LEU A 27 -8.00 34.79 -15.88
N ASP A 28 -7.15 34.90 -16.90
CA ASP A 28 -7.51 34.57 -18.28
C ASP A 28 -7.40 33.05 -18.48
N LEU A 29 -8.53 32.37 -18.35
CA LEU A 29 -8.62 30.90 -18.44
C LEU A 29 -8.27 30.40 -19.87
N GLU A 30 -8.54 31.20 -20.92
CA GLU A 30 -8.18 30.82 -22.29
C GLU A 30 -6.66 30.83 -22.50
N LYS A 31 -6.01 31.84 -21.96
CA LYS A 31 -4.54 31.97 -22.01
C LYS A 31 -3.87 30.86 -21.20
N LEU A 32 -4.37 30.55 -20.00
CA LEU A 32 -3.88 29.48 -19.17
C LEU A 32 -3.98 28.08 -19.82
N GLY A 33 -5.08 27.83 -20.55
CA GLY A 33 -5.26 26.57 -21.28
C GLY A 33 -4.27 26.36 -22.44
N ARG A 34 -3.59 27.42 -22.91
CA ARG A 34 -2.59 27.38 -23.99
C ARG A 34 -1.14 27.37 -23.48
N THR A 35 -0.94 27.69 -22.20
CA THR A 35 0.39 27.77 -21.59
C THR A 35 0.80 26.41 -20.99
N PRO A 36 2.07 25.94 -21.15
CA PRO A 36 2.55 24.74 -20.49
C PRO A 36 2.39 24.81 -18.97
N GLY A 37 2.05 23.70 -18.34
CA GLY A 37 1.59 23.64 -16.93
C GLY A 37 2.50 24.34 -15.90
N GLU A 38 3.83 24.24 -16.02
CA GLU A 38 4.76 24.94 -15.10
C GLU A 38 4.78 26.45 -15.36
N ALA A 39 4.84 26.88 -16.61
CA ALA A 39 4.85 28.30 -16.96
C ALA A 39 3.52 28.99 -16.58
N ALA A 40 2.38 28.28 -16.74
CA ALA A 40 1.08 28.76 -16.27
C ALA A 40 1.06 28.95 -14.77
N ARG A 41 1.67 28.03 -14.03
CA ARG A 41 1.75 28.08 -12.58
C ARG A 41 2.59 29.24 -12.07
N ASP A 42 3.72 29.53 -12.74
CA ASP A 42 4.60 30.66 -12.42
C ASP A 42 3.92 31.99 -12.71
N GLU A 43 3.23 32.13 -13.85
CA GLU A 43 2.48 33.36 -14.23
C GLU A 43 1.37 33.64 -13.19
N VAL A 44 0.62 32.63 -12.80
CA VAL A 44 -0.43 32.79 -11.78
C VAL A 44 0.17 33.09 -10.41
N LEU A 45 1.29 32.47 -10.02
CA LEU A 45 1.97 32.80 -8.75
C LEU A 45 2.40 34.28 -8.73
N LEU A 46 2.89 34.83 -9.84
CA LEU A 46 3.25 36.24 -9.94
C LEU A 46 2.02 37.13 -9.77
N LEU A 47 0.90 36.78 -10.43
CA LEU A 47 -0.37 37.51 -10.28
C LEU A 47 -0.86 37.49 -8.83
N ILE A 48 -0.78 36.31 -8.17
CA ILE A 48 -1.17 36.14 -6.77
C ILE A 48 -0.32 37.05 -5.87
N ARG A 49 1.02 37.01 -6.02
CA ARG A 49 1.94 37.82 -5.21
C ARG A 49 1.65 39.33 -5.40
N ASN A 50 1.46 39.77 -6.63
CA ASN A 50 1.13 41.17 -6.92
C ASN A 50 -0.21 41.57 -6.26
N THR A 51 -1.21 40.70 -6.33
CA THR A 51 -2.52 40.96 -5.72
C THR A 51 -2.42 40.99 -4.18
N VAL A 52 -1.74 40.01 -3.56
CA VAL A 52 -1.55 39.94 -2.10
C VAL A 52 -0.75 41.16 -1.60
N ASN A 53 0.24 41.63 -2.36
CA ASN A 53 1.07 42.79 -1.99
C ASN A 53 0.36 44.12 -2.16
N SER A 54 -0.61 44.23 -3.08
CA SER A 54 -1.39 45.45 -3.31
C SER A 54 -2.52 45.64 -2.30
N GLU A 55 -2.90 44.60 -1.56
CA GLU A 55 -3.96 44.70 -0.55
C GLU A 55 -3.40 45.18 0.81
N ALA A 56 -4.16 46.05 1.45
CA ALA A 56 -3.83 46.62 2.77
C ALA A 56 -4.15 45.62 3.91
N VAL A 57 -3.62 44.40 3.81
CA VAL A 57 -3.83 43.35 4.84
C VAL A 57 -2.65 43.39 5.83
N PRO A 58 -2.86 43.36 7.16
CA PRO A 58 -1.81 43.42 8.15
C PRO A 58 -1.08 42.08 8.30
N LEU A 59 -0.45 41.61 7.22
CA LEU A 59 0.35 40.40 7.15
C LEU A 59 1.83 40.74 6.95
N SER A 60 2.67 40.02 7.68
CA SER A 60 4.13 40.05 7.47
C SER A 60 4.49 39.50 6.09
N PHE A 61 5.71 39.76 5.63
CA PHE A 61 6.22 39.24 4.36
C PHE A 61 6.12 37.70 4.28
N ALA A 62 6.48 37.01 5.38
CA ALA A 62 6.42 35.54 5.43
C ALA A 62 4.97 35.01 5.34
N GLU A 63 4.02 35.69 5.97
CA GLU A 63 2.60 35.33 5.89
C GLU A 63 2.02 35.62 4.50
N ARG A 64 2.41 36.68 3.82
CA ARG A 64 2.02 36.98 2.43
C ARG A 64 2.53 35.90 1.46
N GLU A 65 3.78 35.47 1.60
CA GLU A 65 4.35 34.38 0.79
C GLU A 65 3.69 33.04 1.09
N ARG A 66 3.32 32.77 2.34
CA ARG A 66 2.55 31.59 2.71
C ARG A 66 1.16 31.65 2.09
N LEU A 67 0.46 32.77 2.22
CA LEU A 67 -0.88 32.97 1.65
C LEU A 67 -0.87 32.82 0.11
N ALA A 68 0.15 33.37 -0.56
CA ALA A 68 0.30 33.22 -2.00
C ALA A 68 0.44 31.75 -2.43
N ARG A 69 1.22 30.95 -1.71
CA ARG A 69 1.34 29.51 -1.98
C ARG A 69 0.05 28.75 -1.69
N GLU A 70 -0.63 29.05 -0.58
CA GLU A 70 -1.90 28.43 -0.25
C GLU A 70 -2.97 28.72 -1.31
N ILE A 71 -3.03 29.94 -1.85
CA ILE A 71 -3.96 30.28 -2.95
C ILE A 71 -3.57 29.55 -4.24
N LEU A 72 -2.28 29.44 -4.55
CA LEU A 72 -1.81 28.68 -5.69
C LEU A 72 -2.20 27.18 -5.58
N ASP A 73 -2.06 26.60 -4.39
CA ASP A 73 -2.44 25.23 -4.10
C ASP A 73 -3.97 25.02 -4.17
N GLU A 74 -4.78 26.06 -3.88
CA GLU A 74 -6.24 26.04 -4.11
C GLU A 74 -6.59 26.04 -5.61
N ILE A 75 -5.86 26.79 -6.43
CA ILE A 75 -6.16 26.92 -7.87
C ILE A 75 -5.73 25.67 -8.64
N PHE A 76 -4.50 25.21 -8.45
CA PHE A 76 -3.90 24.14 -9.25
C PHE A 76 -3.84 22.78 -8.56
N GLY A 77 -3.91 22.75 -7.24
CA GLY A 77 -3.70 21.57 -6.42
C GLY A 77 -4.96 21.08 -5.71
N LEU A 78 -4.71 20.45 -4.57
CA LEU A 78 -5.73 19.95 -3.66
C LEU A 78 -5.87 20.80 -2.40
N GLY A 79 -5.64 22.11 -2.53
CA GLY A 79 -5.81 23.08 -1.45
C GLY A 79 -5.01 22.74 -0.19
N PRO A 80 -5.69 22.67 1.00
CA PRO A 80 -5.01 22.43 2.28
C PRO A 80 -4.24 21.10 2.35
N LEU A 81 -4.48 20.15 1.45
CA LEU A 81 -3.81 18.85 1.45
C LEU A 81 -2.40 18.90 0.81
N GLU A 82 -2.10 19.91 -0.01
CA GLU A 82 -0.84 19.99 -0.76
C GLU A 82 0.42 19.93 0.12
N PRO A 83 0.50 20.64 1.25
CA PRO A 83 1.67 20.53 2.14
C PRO A 83 1.85 19.10 2.69
N LEU A 84 0.75 18.40 3.00
CA LEU A 84 0.79 17.02 3.50
C LEU A 84 1.18 16.04 2.40
N LEU A 85 0.71 16.26 1.18
CA LEU A 85 1.08 15.46 0.01
C LEU A 85 2.55 15.65 -0.41
N LYS A 86 3.16 16.77 -0.06
CA LYS A 86 4.58 17.06 -0.32
C LYS A 86 5.51 16.55 0.80
N ASP A 87 4.98 16.31 2.01
CA ASP A 87 5.75 15.84 3.17
C ASP A 87 6.05 14.34 3.05
N PRO A 88 7.32 13.92 2.86
CA PRO A 88 7.68 12.51 2.69
C PRO A 88 7.48 11.68 3.97
N THR A 89 7.34 12.30 5.13
CA THR A 89 7.15 11.60 6.41
C THR A 89 5.71 11.15 6.64
N VAL A 90 4.76 11.69 5.86
CA VAL A 90 3.34 11.35 5.97
C VAL A 90 3.04 10.10 5.15
N SER A 91 2.49 9.06 5.78
CA SER A 91 2.02 7.83 5.12
C SER A 91 0.54 7.88 4.76
N ASP A 92 -0.29 8.39 5.66
CA ASP A 92 -1.73 8.49 5.47
C ASP A 92 -2.22 9.89 5.87
N ILE A 93 -3.21 10.41 5.13
CA ILE A 93 -3.92 11.65 5.43
C ILE A 93 -5.38 11.27 5.65
N LEU A 94 -5.93 11.65 6.81
CA LEU A 94 -7.27 11.28 7.24
C LEU A 94 -8.07 12.55 7.54
N VAL A 95 -9.05 12.83 6.71
CA VAL A 95 -9.99 13.97 6.88
C VAL A 95 -11.31 13.42 7.36
N ASN A 96 -11.61 13.58 8.65
CA ASN A 96 -12.88 13.12 9.24
C ASN A 96 -14.00 14.15 9.04
N ARG A 97 -13.63 15.42 8.96
CA ARG A 97 -14.50 16.59 8.69
C ARG A 97 -13.64 17.72 8.13
N PHE A 98 -14.28 18.77 7.63
CA PHE A 98 -13.58 19.95 7.08
C PHE A 98 -12.55 20.57 8.06
N ASN A 99 -12.74 20.46 9.37
CA ASN A 99 -11.89 21.01 10.42
C ASN A 99 -11.12 19.94 11.21
N GLN A 100 -11.17 18.68 10.82
CA GLN A 100 -10.51 17.56 11.49
C GLN A 100 -9.64 16.78 10.53
N VAL A 101 -8.39 17.21 10.41
CA VAL A 101 -7.39 16.60 9.52
C VAL A 101 -6.28 15.97 10.36
N TYR A 102 -6.07 14.69 10.17
CA TYR A 102 -5.04 13.90 10.83
C TYR A 102 -4.05 13.36 9.79
N VAL A 103 -2.85 13.05 10.23
CA VAL A 103 -1.84 12.34 9.43
C VAL A 103 -1.29 11.16 10.21
N GLU A 104 -0.87 10.13 9.50
CA GLU A 104 -0.03 9.08 10.08
C GLU A 104 1.44 9.35 9.71
N ARG A 105 2.31 9.38 10.75
CA ARG A 105 3.77 9.43 10.62
C ARG A 105 4.40 8.32 11.46
N ALA A 106 5.28 7.56 10.86
CA ALA A 106 5.96 6.44 11.54
C ALA A 106 4.99 5.49 12.30
N GLY A 107 3.78 5.30 11.78
CA GLY A 107 2.76 4.43 12.38
C GLY A 107 1.96 5.06 13.52
N LYS A 108 2.09 6.37 13.78
CA LYS A 108 1.31 7.11 14.78
C LYS A 108 0.41 8.12 14.09
N ILE A 109 -0.86 8.15 14.51
CA ILE A 109 -1.82 9.13 14.02
C ILE A 109 -1.75 10.36 14.91
N GLU A 110 -1.60 11.53 14.29
CA GLU A 110 -1.54 12.82 14.97
C GLU A 110 -2.41 13.87 14.28
N PRO A 111 -3.02 14.81 15.03
CA PRO A 111 -3.80 15.87 14.45
C PRO A 111 -2.89 16.89 13.75
N THR A 112 -3.38 17.46 12.66
CA THR A 112 -2.73 18.59 11.99
C THR A 112 -3.35 19.92 12.39
N GLY A 113 -2.62 21.02 12.13
CA GLY A 113 -3.20 22.35 12.24
C GLY A 113 -4.03 22.79 11.03
N LEU A 114 -4.22 21.92 10.04
CA LEU A 114 -4.90 22.24 8.78
C LEU A 114 -6.41 22.07 8.88
N SER A 115 -7.14 22.89 8.12
CA SER A 115 -8.58 22.78 7.98
C SER A 115 -9.02 23.27 6.60
N PHE A 116 -10.10 22.73 6.10
CA PHE A 116 -10.85 23.31 4.98
C PHE A 116 -11.72 24.46 5.51
N LYS A 117 -12.25 25.28 4.62
CA LYS A 117 -13.14 26.37 4.97
C LYS A 117 -14.45 25.87 5.58
N ASP A 118 -15.08 24.91 4.91
CA ASP A 118 -16.36 24.29 5.23
C ASP A 118 -16.49 22.95 4.49
N ASP A 119 -17.60 22.25 4.70
CA ASP A 119 -17.88 20.98 4.03
C ASP A 119 -18.02 21.13 2.50
N ALA A 120 -18.51 22.26 2.02
CA ALA A 120 -18.62 22.53 0.58
C ALA A 120 -17.24 22.63 -0.07
N HIS A 121 -16.26 23.25 0.62
CA HIS A 121 -14.87 23.29 0.17
C HIS A 121 -14.23 21.89 0.14
N LEU A 122 -14.46 21.07 1.18
CA LEU A 122 -13.99 19.67 1.20
C LEU A 122 -14.61 18.87 0.04
N MET A 123 -15.91 19.03 -0.20
CA MET A 123 -16.59 18.41 -1.34
C MET A 123 -15.98 18.80 -2.69
N GLN A 124 -15.66 20.10 -2.90
CA GLN A 124 -14.99 20.56 -4.12
C GLN A 124 -13.64 19.87 -4.33
N ILE A 125 -12.85 19.67 -3.26
CA ILE A 125 -11.57 18.96 -3.35
C ILE A 125 -11.81 17.47 -3.67
N ILE A 126 -12.79 16.83 -3.04
CA ILE A 126 -13.18 15.45 -3.34
C ILE A 126 -13.59 15.33 -4.81
N ASP A 127 -14.47 16.19 -5.29
CA ASP A 127 -14.94 16.20 -6.69
C ASP A 127 -13.78 16.40 -7.68
N ARG A 128 -12.82 17.28 -7.35
CA ARG A 128 -11.62 17.51 -8.15
C ARG A 128 -10.75 16.26 -8.26
N ILE A 129 -10.62 15.50 -7.17
CA ILE A 129 -9.88 14.23 -7.16
C ILE A 129 -10.57 13.19 -8.05
N VAL A 130 -11.87 12.96 -7.81
CA VAL A 130 -12.59 11.86 -8.45
C VAL A 130 -12.86 12.12 -9.93
N SER A 131 -13.11 13.38 -10.32
CA SER A 131 -13.32 13.78 -11.71
C SER A 131 -12.08 13.58 -12.59
N ARG A 132 -10.87 13.75 -12.03
CA ARG A 132 -9.61 13.51 -12.75
C ARG A 132 -9.43 12.05 -13.18
N VAL A 133 -10.06 11.12 -12.48
CA VAL A 133 -10.03 9.68 -12.79
C VAL A 133 -11.33 9.19 -13.45
N GLY A 134 -12.16 10.12 -13.93
CA GLY A 134 -13.42 9.81 -14.63
C GLY A 134 -14.47 9.17 -13.73
N ARG A 135 -14.45 9.46 -12.43
CA ARG A 135 -15.43 8.99 -11.45
C ARG A 135 -16.30 10.12 -10.93
N ARG A 136 -17.36 9.77 -10.24
CA ARG A 136 -18.29 10.70 -9.61
C ARG A 136 -18.64 10.21 -8.21
N VAL A 137 -18.86 11.13 -7.30
CA VAL A 137 -19.42 10.88 -5.97
C VAL A 137 -20.61 11.83 -5.77
N ASP A 138 -21.76 11.27 -5.45
CA ASP A 138 -23.00 12.01 -5.19
C ASP A 138 -23.91 11.20 -4.26
N GLU A 139 -25.11 11.72 -3.93
CA GLU A 139 -26.04 11.05 -3.03
C GLU A 139 -26.46 9.65 -3.51
N SER A 140 -26.46 9.37 -4.81
CA SER A 140 -26.79 8.06 -5.37
C SER A 140 -25.60 7.09 -5.34
N SER A 141 -24.38 7.61 -5.30
CA SER A 141 -23.12 6.87 -5.17
C SER A 141 -22.22 7.57 -4.16
N PRO A 142 -22.56 7.49 -2.85
CA PRO A 142 -21.94 8.31 -1.81
C PRO A 142 -20.56 7.84 -1.36
N MET A 143 -20.00 6.84 -2.00
CA MET A 143 -18.65 6.31 -1.73
C MET A 143 -17.87 6.16 -3.02
N VAL A 144 -16.58 6.45 -2.99
CA VAL A 144 -15.70 6.32 -4.15
C VAL A 144 -14.28 5.97 -3.73
N ASP A 145 -13.68 5.04 -4.47
CA ASP A 145 -12.24 4.83 -4.48
C ASP A 145 -11.65 5.48 -5.71
N ALA A 146 -10.56 6.21 -5.54
CA ALA A 146 -9.85 6.91 -6.60
C ALA A 146 -8.33 6.76 -6.41
N ARG A 147 -7.56 7.31 -7.36
CA ARG A 147 -6.11 7.35 -7.27
C ARG A 147 -5.62 8.72 -7.73
N LEU A 148 -4.67 9.29 -7.01
CA LEU A 148 -3.96 10.49 -7.44
C LEU A 148 -2.93 10.15 -8.53
N ALA A 149 -2.45 11.18 -9.23
CA ALA A 149 -1.46 11.03 -10.29
C ALA A 149 -0.12 10.43 -9.81
N ASP A 150 0.21 10.62 -8.53
CA ASP A 150 1.39 10.04 -7.88
C ASP A 150 1.21 8.56 -7.49
N GLY A 151 0.02 7.98 -7.72
CA GLY A 151 -0.32 6.61 -7.34
C GLY A 151 -0.97 6.46 -5.96
N SER A 152 -1.08 7.53 -5.18
CA SER A 152 -1.72 7.51 -3.86
C SER A 152 -3.19 7.10 -3.96
N ARG A 153 -3.63 6.19 -3.08
CA ARG A 153 -5.02 5.68 -3.03
C ARG A 153 -5.88 6.66 -2.25
N VAL A 154 -7.05 6.92 -2.76
CA VAL A 154 -8.04 7.82 -2.16
C VAL A 154 -9.35 7.07 -1.96
N ASN A 155 -9.90 7.15 -0.76
CA ASN A 155 -11.27 6.78 -0.47
C ASN A 155 -12.02 8.01 0.04
N ALA A 156 -13.19 8.27 -0.51
CA ALA A 156 -14.10 9.31 -0.02
C ALA A 156 -15.48 8.72 0.25
N ILE A 157 -16.11 9.22 1.30
CA ILE A 157 -17.50 8.96 1.65
C ILE A 157 -18.18 10.25 2.04
N ILE A 158 -19.39 10.46 1.54
CA ILE A 158 -20.14 11.72 1.70
C ILE A 158 -21.50 11.49 2.36
N PRO A 159 -22.20 12.53 2.83
CA PRO A 159 -23.59 12.43 3.23
C PRO A 159 -24.48 11.83 2.11
N PRO A 160 -25.55 11.08 2.48
CA PRO A 160 -26.10 10.89 3.83
C PRO A 160 -25.38 9.80 4.66
N LEU A 161 -24.43 9.04 4.10
CA LEU A 161 -23.76 7.96 4.81
C LEU A 161 -22.72 8.48 5.83
N ALA A 162 -22.00 9.53 5.48
CA ALA A 162 -21.10 10.23 6.37
C ALA A 162 -21.89 11.27 7.17
N ILE A 163 -22.38 10.87 8.36
CA ILE A 163 -23.34 11.64 9.16
C ILE A 163 -22.79 13.02 9.59
N ASP A 164 -21.50 13.09 9.85
CA ASP A 164 -20.83 14.29 10.39
C ASP A 164 -20.24 15.21 9.30
N GLY A 165 -20.48 14.91 8.02
CA GLY A 165 -19.92 15.60 6.87
C GLY A 165 -19.03 14.71 6.02
N PRO A 166 -18.53 15.21 4.88
CA PRO A 166 -17.67 14.45 3.99
C PRO A 166 -16.39 13.97 4.68
N CYS A 167 -15.99 12.72 4.41
CA CYS A 167 -14.73 12.13 4.88
C CYS A 167 -13.84 11.78 3.68
N LEU A 168 -12.54 11.95 3.87
CA LEU A 168 -11.54 11.66 2.85
C LEU A 168 -10.33 10.96 3.50
N SER A 169 -9.93 9.83 2.94
CA SER A 169 -8.74 9.10 3.36
C SER A 169 -7.78 8.98 2.18
N ILE A 170 -6.54 9.38 2.35
CA ILE A 170 -5.50 9.26 1.32
C ILE A 170 -4.36 8.43 1.89
N ARG A 171 -4.12 7.25 1.33
CA ARG A 171 -2.92 6.47 1.58
C ARG A 171 -1.88 6.80 0.53
N ARG A 172 -0.78 7.37 0.96
CA ARG A 172 0.27 7.80 0.05
C ARG A 172 1.01 6.63 -0.57
N PHE A 173 1.29 6.78 -1.85
CA PHE A 173 2.19 5.86 -2.54
C PHE A 173 3.63 6.21 -2.13
N GLY A 174 4.33 5.25 -1.50
CA GLY A 174 5.71 5.46 -1.03
C GLY A 174 6.64 5.75 -2.22
N ARG A 175 7.31 6.90 -2.19
CA ARG A 175 8.28 7.27 -3.24
C ARG A 175 9.54 6.41 -3.18
N ASP A 176 9.98 6.09 -1.97
CA ASP A 176 11.17 5.28 -1.73
C ASP A 176 10.75 3.92 -1.16
N PRO A 177 10.74 2.85 -2.00
CA PRO A 177 10.41 1.52 -1.52
C PRO A 177 11.44 1.06 -0.49
N ILE A 178 10.95 0.48 0.60
CA ILE A 178 11.79 -0.15 1.62
C ILE A 178 12.64 -1.23 0.94
N THR A 179 13.95 -1.17 1.20
CA THR A 179 14.91 -2.13 0.67
C THR A 179 15.18 -3.26 1.67
N ALA A 180 15.85 -4.32 1.22
CA ALA A 180 16.33 -5.38 2.10
C ALA A 180 17.23 -4.84 3.22
N ARG A 181 18.08 -3.83 2.92
CA ARG A 181 18.95 -3.17 3.89
C ARG A 181 18.12 -2.48 4.99
N ASN A 182 17.07 -1.75 4.62
CA ASN A 182 16.19 -1.12 5.61
C ASN A 182 15.49 -2.17 6.49
N MET A 183 15.17 -3.36 5.95
CA MET A 183 14.60 -4.44 6.76
C MET A 183 15.59 -4.97 7.82
N PHE A 184 16.90 -5.00 7.51
CA PHE A 184 17.92 -5.32 8.51
C PHE A 184 18.08 -4.24 9.56
N GLU A 185 18.25 -2.99 9.13
CA GLU A 185 18.40 -1.84 10.00
C GLU A 185 17.23 -1.71 10.98
N ASN A 186 16.00 -1.97 10.50
CA ASN A 186 14.78 -2.00 11.31
C ASN A 186 14.60 -3.32 12.08
N LYS A 187 15.54 -4.25 11.95
CA LYS A 187 15.45 -5.59 12.58
C LYS A 187 14.12 -6.30 12.26
N THR A 188 13.63 -6.14 11.04
CA THR A 188 12.41 -6.83 10.58
C THR A 188 12.67 -8.30 10.32
N LEU A 189 13.87 -8.61 9.81
CA LEU A 189 14.39 -9.97 9.59
C LEU A 189 15.93 -9.95 9.71
N THR A 190 16.54 -11.13 9.74
CA THR A 190 18.00 -11.31 9.81
C THR A 190 18.59 -11.61 8.45
N GLU A 191 19.92 -11.47 8.32
CA GLU A 191 20.65 -11.83 7.09
C GLU A 191 20.47 -13.31 6.72
N PRO A 192 20.59 -14.30 7.65
CA PRO A 192 20.30 -15.70 7.36
C PRO A 192 18.86 -15.95 6.83
N MET A 193 17.87 -15.24 7.38
CA MET A 193 16.49 -15.33 6.89
C MET A 193 16.37 -14.81 5.47
N LEU A 194 17.02 -13.67 5.15
CA LEU A 194 16.99 -13.12 3.81
C LEU A 194 17.76 -13.99 2.81
N GLU A 195 18.88 -14.60 3.22
CA GLU A 195 19.63 -15.55 2.40
C GLU A 195 18.72 -16.71 1.98
N LEU A 196 17.98 -17.31 2.94
CA LEU A 196 17.00 -18.36 2.65
C LEU A 196 15.91 -17.87 1.69
N LEU A 197 15.24 -16.75 2.00
CA LEU A 197 14.14 -16.22 1.20
C LEU A 197 14.59 -15.84 -0.22
N SER A 198 15.76 -15.22 -0.38
CA SER A 198 16.32 -14.89 -1.69
C SER A 198 16.64 -16.14 -2.52
N ALA A 199 17.16 -17.19 -1.85
CA ALA A 199 17.41 -18.47 -2.49
C ALA A 199 16.11 -19.15 -2.94
N MET A 200 15.05 -19.09 -2.13
CA MET A 200 13.73 -19.61 -2.47
C MET A 200 13.17 -18.90 -3.70
N VAL A 201 13.26 -17.55 -3.77
CA VAL A 201 12.79 -16.78 -4.92
C VAL A 201 13.58 -17.11 -6.17
N LYS A 202 14.92 -17.12 -6.11
CA LYS A 202 15.80 -17.48 -7.24
C LYS A 202 15.57 -18.92 -7.70
N GLY A 203 15.32 -19.84 -6.77
CA GLY A 203 15.06 -21.24 -7.03
C GLY A 203 13.62 -21.56 -7.47
N ARG A 204 12.82 -20.53 -7.78
CA ARG A 204 11.42 -20.69 -8.24
C ARG A 204 10.53 -21.46 -7.27
N LEU A 205 10.68 -21.22 -5.97
CA LEU A 205 9.74 -21.73 -4.99
C LEU A 205 8.56 -20.78 -4.85
N ASN A 206 7.35 -21.33 -4.79
CA ASN A 206 6.14 -20.56 -4.57
C ASN A 206 6.03 -20.14 -3.09
N LEU A 207 5.87 -18.84 -2.84
CA LEU A 207 5.84 -18.27 -1.49
C LEU A 207 4.50 -17.59 -1.21
N LEU A 208 3.97 -17.90 -0.03
CA LEU A 208 2.82 -17.24 0.57
C LEU A 208 3.28 -16.34 1.71
N ILE A 209 3.10 -15.03 1.59
CA ILE A 209 3.40 -14.08 2.65
C ILE A 209 2.10 -13.80 3.42
N SER A 210 2.10 -14.08 4.71
CA SER A 210 0.96 -13.95 5.59
C SER A 210 1.19 -12.87 6.65
N GLY A 211 0.13 -12.17 7.05
CA GLY A 211 0.20 -11.17 8.11
C GLY A 211 -1.06 -10.33 8.22
N GLY A 212 -1.23 -9.65 9.34
CA GLY A 212 -2.33 -8.73 9.60
C GLY A 212 -2.27 -7.44 8.77
N THR A 213 -3.27 -6.58 8.96
CA THR A 213 -3.29 -5.23 8.33
C THR A 213 -2.10 -4.40 8.83
N GLY A 214 -1.40 -3.73 7.91
CA GLY A 214 -0.25 -2.89 8.24
C GLY A 214 1.00 -3.66 8.72
N ALA A 215 1.01 -5.00 8.65
CA ALA A 215 2.15 -5.83 9.04
C ALA A 215 3.36 -5.67 8.09
N GLY A 216 3.16 -5.19 6.86
CA GLY A 216 4.23 -5.02 5.87
C GLY A 216 4.32 -6.13 4.83
N LYS A 217 3.22 -6.88 4.59
CA LYS A 217 3.15 -7.96 3.58
C LYS A 217 3.58 -7.51 2.20
N THR A 218 2.94 -6.46 1.68
CA THR A 218 3.25 -5.90 0.34
C THR A 218 4.67 -5.39 0.26
N THR A 219 5.18 -4.80 1.35
CA THR A 219 6.58 -4.35 1.45
C THR A 219 7.55 -5.53 1.35
N LEU A 220 7.29 -6.61 2.10
CA LEU A 220 8.11 -7.82 2.05
C LEU A 220 8.01 -8.50 0.68
N LEU A 221 6.81 -8.58 0.10
CA LEU A 221 6.59 -9.09 -1.27
C LEU A 221 7.42 -8.28 -2.28
N ASN A 222 7.39 -6.95 -2.18
CA ASN A 222 8.15 -6.08 -3.07
C ASN A 222 9.67 -6.31 -2.94
N VAL A 223 10.20 -6.42 -1.71
CA VAL A 223 11.61 -6.72 -1.45
C VAL A 223 11.99 -8.09 -2.02
N LEU A 224 11.18 -9.13 -1.77
CA LEU A 224 11.46 -10.49 -2.25
C LEU A 224 11.36 -10.58 -3.77
N SER A 225 10.38 -9.91 -4.38
CA SER A 225 10.26 -9.85 -5.84
C SER A 225 11.50 -9.24 -6.52
N GLY A 226 12.24 -8.38 -5.81
CA GLY A 226 13.51 -7.82 -6.28
C GLY A 226 14.63 -8.87 -6.50
N TYR A 227 14.48 -10.09 -5.96
CA TYR A 227 15.42 -11.20 -6.19
C TYR A 227 15.08 -12.07 -7.41
N ILE A 228 13.95 -11.81 -8.08
CA ILE A 228 13.62 -12.47 -9.34
C ILE A 228 14.65 -12.03 -10.40
N PRO A 229 15.27 -12.97 -11.16
CA PRO A 229 16.23 -12.63 -12.19
C PRO A 229 15.66 -11.66 -13.24
N ASN A 230 16.48 -10.71 -13.72
CA ASN A 230 16.07 -9.72 -14.71
C ASN A 230 15.70 -10.33 -16.09
N SER A 231 16.17 -11.56 -16.36
CA SER A 231 15.85 -12.30 -17.57
C SER A 231 14.42 -12.88 -17.59
N GLU A 232 13.69 -12.84 -16.47
CA GLU A 232 12.37 -13.44 -16.36
C GLU A 232 11.26 -12.39 -16.63
N ARG A 233 10.21 -12.82 -17.36
CA ARG A 233 9.01 -12.04 -17.57
C ARG A 233 8.09 -12.14 -16.36
N ILE A 234 7.80 -11.02 -15.72
CA ILE A 234 6.97 -10.94 -14.51
C ILE A 234 5.63 -10.30 -14.87
N VAL A 235 4.53 -10.91 -14.46
CA VAL A 235 3.21 -10.29 -14.48
C VAL A 235 2.77 -10.04 -13.05
N THR A 236 2.52 -8.77 -12.69
CA THR A 236 1.94 -8.41 -11.38
C THR A 236 0.45 -8.18 -11.52
N ILE A 237 -0.32 -8.62 -10.52
CA ILE A 237 -1.79 -8.50 -10.48
C ILE A 237 -2.16 -7.97 -9.10
N GLU A 238 -2.82 -6.82 -9.06
CA GLU A 238 -3.15 -6.11 -7.82
C GLU A 238 -4.52 -5.45 -7.91
N ASP A 239 -5.19 -5.27 -6.77
CA ASP A 239 -6.41 -4.46 -6.70
C ASP A 239 -6.08 -2.98 -6.92
N ALA A 240 -4.97 -2.54 -6.36
CA ALA A 240 -4.36 -1.26 -6.67
C ALA A 240 -2.85 -1.47 -6.72
N ALA A 241 -2.21 -1.06 -7.81
CA ALA A 241 -0.81 -1.35 -8.06
C ALA A 241 0.11 -0.60 -7.08
N GLU A 242 0.60 -1.31 -6.08
CA GLU A 242 1.55 -0.84 -5.06
C GLU A 242 2.98 -1.38 -5.28
N LEU A 243 3.11 -2.50 -6.00
CA LEU A 243 4.40 -3.12 -6.26
C LEU A 243 5.26 -2.27 -7.19
N GLN A 244 6.54 -2.13 -6.85
CA GLN A 244 7.54 -1.35 -7.58
C GLN A 244 8.73 -2.23 -7.94
N LEU A 245 8.49 -3.21 -8.82
CA LEU A 245 9.53 -4.11 -9.31
C LEU A 245 10.45 -3.33 -10.27
N LYS A 246 11.76 -3.59 -10.15
CA LYS A 246 12.80 -2.89 -10.92
C LYS A 246 13.30 -3.66 -12.14
N GLN A 247 12.82 -4.88 -12.35
CA GLN A 247 13.17 -5.68 -13.51
C GLN A 247 12.65 -5.02 -14.80
N GLU A 248 13.34 -5.20 -15.90
CA GLU A 248 13.00 -4.59 -17.19
C GLU A 248 11.70 -5.15 -17.78
N HIS A 249 11.45 -6.45 -17.55
CA HIS A 249 10.33 -7.15 -18.18
C HIS A 249 9.18 -7.39 -17.21
N VAL A 250 8.56 -6.31 -16.73
CA VAL A 250 7.40 -6.34 -15.82
C VAL A 250 6.15 -5.83 -16.52
N VAL A 251 5.08 -6.63 -16.48
CA VAL A 251 3.73 -6.23 -16.92
C VAL A 251 2.86 -6.08 -15.69
N ARG A 252 2.36 -4.87 -15.46
CA ARG A 252 1.53 -4.55 -14.30
C ARG A 252 0.06 -4.55 -14.68
N LEU A 253 -0.73 -5.36 -13.99
CA LEU A 253 -2.18 -5.45 -14.17
C LEU A 253 -2.88 -5.01 -12.88
N GLU A 254 -3.94 -4.22 -13.05
CA GLU A 254 -4.75 -3.70 -11.95
C GLU A 254 -6.22 -4.00 -12.20
N THR A 255 -6.96 -4.36 -11.15
CA THR A 255 -8.40 -4.57 -11.23
C THR A 255 -9.11 -3.26 -11.57
N ARG A 256 -10.28 -3.37 -12.14
CA ARG A 256 -11.13 -2.23 -12.41
C ARG A 256 -12.48 -2.44 -11.75
N PRO A 257 -12.88 -1.60 -10.79
CA PRO A 257 -14.22 -1.63 -10.25
C PRO A 257 -15.27 -1.25 -11.33
N PRO A 258 -16.54 -1.59 -11.14
CA PRO A 258 -17.60 -1.22 -12.07
C PRO A 258 -17.68 0.31 -12.22
N ASN A 259 -18.15 0.75 -13.39
CA ASN A 259 -18.47 2.15 -13.64
C ASN A 259 -19.76 2.54 -12.89
N ILE A 260 -20.21 3.79 -13.04
CA ILE A 260 -21.45 4.31 -12.43
C ILE A 260 -22.71 3.55 -12.82
N GLU A 261 -22.69 2.83 -13.95
CA GLU A 261 -23.78 1.98 -14.43
C GLU A 261 -23.68 0.53 -13.91
N GLY A 262 -22.71 0.23 -13.05
CA GLY A 262 -22.44 -1.12 -12.55
C GLY A 262 -21.77 -2.05 -13.58
N LYS A 263 -21.26 -1.50 -14.70
CA LYS A 263 -20.69 -2.27 -15.81
C LYS A 263 -19.17 -2.13 -15.89
N GLY A 264 -18.52 -3.04 -16.62
CA GLY A 264 -17.10 -2.95 -16.96
C GLY A 264 -16.14 -3.31 -15.82
N ALA A 265 -16.62 -3.93 -14.75
CA ALA A 265 -15.75 -4.47 -13.70
C ALA A 265 -14.79 -5.53 -14.26
N VAL A 266 -13.52 -5.45 -13.86
CA VAL A 266 -12.52 -6.49 -14.13
C VAL A 266 -11.97 -6.94 -12.79
N ARG A 267 -12.31 -8.16 -12.39
CA ARG A 267 -11.90 -8.74 -11.11
C ARG A 267 -10.51 -9.38 -11.22
N GLN A 268 -9.86 -9.54 -10.11
CA GLN A 268 -8.53 -10.12 -9.99
C GLN A 268 -8.44 -11.52 -10.63
N ARG A 269 -9.44 -12.37 -10.45
CA ARG A 269 -9.53 -13.69 -11.08
C ARG A 269 -9.40 -13.63 -12.60
N GLN A 270 -10.10 -12.69 -13.25
CA GLN A 270 -10.04 -12.53 -14.72
C GLN A 270 -8.63 -12.16 -15.17
N LEU A 271 -7.91 -11.35 -14.39
CA LEU A 271 -6.53 -10.97 -14.67
C LEU A 271 -5.57 -12.16 -14.48
N VAL A 272 -5.75 -12.98 -13.44
CA VAL A 272 -4.97 -14.21 -13.23
C VAL A 272 -5.15 -15.16 -14.41
N ILE A 273 -6.39 -15.46 -14.81
CA ILE A 273 -6.68 -16.32 -15.96
C ILE A 273 -6.07 -15.76 -17.25
N ASN A 274 -6.16 -14.46 -17.47
CA ASN A 274 -5.59 -13.82 -18.65
C ASN A 274 -4.06 -13.87 -18.66
N SER A 275 -3.43 -13.68 -17.48
CA SER A 275 -1.97 -13.67 -17.35
C SER A 275 -1.32 -14.97 -17.81
N LEU A 276 -1.99 -16.11 -17.66
CA LEU A 276 -1.50 -17.43 -18.13
C LEU A 276 -1.31 -17.50 -19.66
N ARG A 277 -2.00 -16.64 -20.41
CA ARG A 277 -1.87 -16.50 -21.86
C ARG A 277 -0.83 -15.48 -22.30
N MET A 278 -0.24 -14.77 -21.32
CA MET A 278 0.75 -13.72 -21.57
C MET A 278 2.19 -14.23 -21.54
N ARG A 279 2.41 -15.54 -21.42
CA ARG A 279 3.71 -16.19 -21.29
C ARG A 279 4.54 -15.62 -20.11
N PRO A 280 4.01 -15.59 -18.91
CA PRO A 280 4.78 -15.16 -17.76
C PRO A 280 5.76 -16.26 -17.32
N ASP A 281 6.96 -15.87 -16.86
CA ASP A 281 7.84 -16.73 -16.09
C ASP A 281 7.46 -16.72 -14.62
N ARG A 282 6.93 -15.58 -14.12
CA ARG A 282 6.46 -15.39 -12.76
C ARG A 282 5.14 -14.64 -12.75
N ILE A 283 4.26 -15.04 -11.84
CA ILE A 283 3.04 -14.31 -11.51
C ILE A 283 3.16 -13.85 -10.07
N VAL A 284 3.04 -12.54 -9.85
CA VAL A 284 3.07 -11.94 -8.52
C VAL A 284 1.70 -11.32 -8.24
N VAL A 285 0.95 -11.93 -7.33
CA VAL A 285 -0.36 -11.43 -6.92
C VAL A 285 -0.22 -10.64 -5.63
N GLY A 286 -0.57 -9.36 -5.65
CA GLY A 286 -0.40 -8.46 -4.50
C GLY A 286 -1.05 -9.00 -3.23
N GLU A 287 -2.30 -9.42 -3.31
CA GLU A 287 -3.02 -10.10 -2.22
C GLU A 287 -4.14 -10.97 -2.80
N VAL A 288 -4.30 -12.19 -2.30
CA VAL A 288 -5.46 -13.04 -2.59
C VAL A 288 -6.50 -12.89 -1.49
N ARG A 289 -7.77 -12.74 -1.88
CA ARG A 289 -8.90 -12.51 -0.98
C ARG A 289 -10.13 -13.36 -1.29
N GLY A 290 -10.19 -13.97 -2.47
CA GLY A 290 -11.35 -14.68 -2.98
C GLY A 290 -11.04 -15.78 -3.96
N GLU A 291 -11.92 -15.95 -4.93
CA GLU A 291 -11.91 -17.03 -5.93
C GLU A 291 -10.65 -17.10 -6.80
N GLU A 292 -9.90 -15.99 -6.95
CA GLU A 292 -8.65 -15.94 -7.71
C GLU A 292 -7.54 -16.83 -7.12
N ALA A 293 -7.63 -17.13 -5.82
CA ALA A 293 -6.66 -18.02 -5.16
C ALA A 293 -6.60 -19.39 -5.83
N PHE A 294 -7.73 -19.91 -6.28
CA PHE A 294 -7.77 -21.20 -6.99
C PHE A 294 -6.96 -21.14 -8.30
N ASP A 295 -7.25 -20.17 -9.17
CA ASP A 295 -6.59 -20.07 -10.47
C ASP A 295 -5.09 -19.78 -10.32
N MET A 296 -4.70 -19.01 -9.30
CA MET A 296 -3.30 -18.78 -8.95
C MET A 296 -2.59 -20.08 -8.53
N LEU A 297 -3.20 -20.89 -7.65
CA LEU A 297 -2.62 -22.17 -7.22
C LEU A 297 -2.57 -23.18 -8.36
N GLN A 298 -3.54 -23.16 -9.28
CA GLN A 298 -3.45 -23.93 -10.52
C GLN A 298 -2.24 -23.51 -11.37
N ALA A 299 -2.01 -22.19 -11.51
CA ALA A 299 -0.83 -21.67 -12.20
C ALA A 299 0.48 -22.16 -11.55
N MET A 300 0.56 -22.10 -10.22
CA MET A 300 1.70 -22.59 -9.44
C MET A 300 1.99 -24.09 -9.65
N ASN A 301 0.93 -24.90 -9.85
CA ASN A 301 1.03 -26.34 -10.09
C ASN A 301 1.26 -26.73 -11.55
N THR A 302 1.12 -25.79 -12.51
CA THR A 302 1.10 -26.08 -13.94
C THR A 302 2.15 -25.30 -14.74
N GLY A 303 3.34 -25.11 -14.19
CA GLY A 303 4.48 -24.56 -14.93
C GLY A 303 4.77 -23.07 -14.72
N HIS A 304 4.06 -22.40 -13.79
CA HIS A 304 4.35 -21.01 -13.38
C HIS A 304 4.94 -20.99 -11.95
N GLU A 305 5.90 -21.89 -11.72
CA GLU A 305 6.59 -22.01 -10.44
C GLU A 305 7.37 -20.74 -10.10
N GLY A 306 7.50 -20.46 -8.80
CA GLY A 306 8.13 -19.25 -8.28
C GLY A 306 7.20 -18.05 -8.22
N SER A 307 5.90 -18.27 -8.29
CA SER A 307 4.88 -17.26 -8.07
C SER A 307 4.81 -16.86 -6.60
N LEU A 308 4.53 -15.59 -6.35
CA LEU A 308 4.51 -14.99 -5.03
C LEU A 308 3.15 -14.33 -4.78
N THR A 309 2.64 -14.46 -3.57
CA THR A 309 1.42 -13.74 -3.18
C THR A 309 1.37 -13.43 -1.70
N THR A 310 0.44 -12.56 -1.30
CA THR A 310 0.14 -12.32 0.10
C THR A 310 -1.28 -12.74 0.45
N VAL A 311 -1.48 -13.04 1.72
CA VAL A 311 -2.79 -13.33 2.33
C VAL A 311 -2.90 -12.65 3.69
N HIS A 312 -4.10 -12.25 4.04
CA HIS A 312 -4.36 -11.69 5.36
C HIS A 312 -4.69 -12.82 6.35
N ALA A 313 -3.73 -13.17 7.20
CA ALA A 313 -3.94 -14.16 8.28
C ALA A 313 -3.01 -13.87 9.46
N ASN A 314 -3.32 -14.46 10.62
CA ASN A 314 -2.58 -14.21 11.86
C ASN A 314 -1.47 -15.23 12.11
N THR A 315 -1.59 -16.43 11.56
CA THR A 315 -0.62 -17.51 11.67
C THR A 315 -0.40 -18.20 10.31
N PRO A 316 0.70 -18.94 10.12
CA PRO A 316 0.89 -19.75 8.91
C PRO A 316 -0.23 -20.78 8.68
N ARG A 317 -0.76 -21.38 9.74
CA ARG A 317 -1.88 -22.33 9.66
C ARG A 317 -3.16 -21.65 9.21
N ASP A 318 -3.47 -20.47 9.78
CA ASP A 318 -4.64 -19.68 9.39
C ASP A 318 -4.52 -19.23 7.93
N ALA A 319 -3.30 -18.96 7.45
CA ALA A 319 -3.08 -18.60 6.05
C ALA A 319 -3.50 -19.72 5.09
N LEU A 320 -3.14 -20.98 5.41
CA LEU A 320 -3.54 -22.14 4.62
C LEU A 320 -5.05 -22.40 4.73
N ALA A 321 -5.62 -22.33 5.94
CA ALA A 321 -7.06 -22.47 6.15
C ALA A 321 -7.86 -21.40 5.40
N ARG A 322 -7.31 -20.17 5.29
CA ARG A 322 -7.94 -19.10 4.52
C ARG A 322 -7.91 -19.39 3.03
N LEU A 323 -6.84 -19.99 2.49
CA LEU A 323 -6.81 -20.47 1.11
C LEU A 323 -7.90 -21.55 0.87
N GLU A 324 -8.11 -22.47 1.80
CA GLU A 324 -9.20 -23.47 1.72
C GLU A 324 -10.57 -22.78 1.62
N SER A 325 -10.80 -21.74 2.44
CA SER A 325 -12.05 -20.97 2.39
C SER A 325 -12.23 -20.25 1.05
N MET A 326 -11.15 -19.70 0.46
CA MET A 326 -11.21 -19.05 -0.86
C MET A 326 -11.49 -20.05 -2.00
N PHE A 327 -11.00 -21.29 -1.89
CA PHE A 327 -11.36 -22.36 -2.83
C PHE A 327 -12.88 -22.63 -2.82
N SER A 328 -13.48 -22.64 -1.63
CA SER A 328 -14.94 -22.82 -1.51
C SER A 328 -15.71 -21.68 -2.18
N MET A 329 -15.17 -20.45 -2.19
CA MET A 329 -15.77 -19.30 -2.89
C MET A 329 -15.79 -19.47 -4.43
N ALA A 330 -14.85 -20.26 -4.98
CA ALA A 330 -14.80 -20.52 -6.41
C ALA A 330 -15.90 -21.47 -6.91
N ASN A 331 -16.81 -21.92 -6.03
CA ASN A 331 -17.92 -22.85 -6.31
C ASN A 331 -17.49 -24.15 -7.01
N LEU A 332 -16.30 -24.62 -6.66
CA LEU A 332 -15.78 -25.90 -7.16
C LEU A 332 -16.24 -27.00 -6.20
N ASN A 333 -16.98 -27.98 -6.71
CA ASN A 333 -17.35 -29.17 -5.93
C ASN A 333 -16.15 -30.09 -5.72
N LEU A 334 -15.08 -29.60 -5.09
CA LEU A 334 -13.90 -30.35 -4.77
C LEU A 334 -13.99 -30.88 -3.33
N PRO A 335 -13.66 -32.16 -3.08
CA PRO A 335 -13.52 -32.66 -1.71
C PRO A 335 -12.44 -31.86 -0.95
N GLU A 336 -12.65 -31.60 0.34
CA GLU A 336 -11.69 -30.86 1.19
C GLU A 336 -10.27 -31.42 1.11
N LYS A 337 -10.14 -32.75 1.13
CA LYS A 337 -8.84 -33.40 1.00
C LYS A 337 -8.14 -33.07 -0.31
N ALA A 338 -8.88 -33.01 -1.42
CA ALA A 338 -8.31 -32.67 -2.73
C ALA A 338 -7.87 -31.18 -2.76
N MET A 339 -8.64 -30.28 -2.15
CA MET A 339 -8.25 -28.87 -1.99
C MET A 339 -6.94 -28.73 -1.21
N ARG A 340 -6.83 -29.39 -0.04
CA ARG A 340 -5.60 -29.39 0.78
C ARG A 340 -4.40 -29.96 0.03
N GLN A 341 -4.59 -31.04 -0.71
CA GLN A 341 -3.54 -31.63 -1.55
C GLN A 341 -3.02 -30.64 -2.60
N GLN A 342 -3.93 -29.88 -3.26
CA GLN A 342 -3.53 -28.87 -4.25
C GLN A 342 -2.78 -27.70 -3.60
N ILE A 343 -3.23 -27.25 -2.43
CA ILE A 343 -2.55 -26.18 -1.68
C ILE A 343 -1.15 -26.66 -1.27
N ALA A 344 -1.05 -27.86 -0.68
CA ALA A 344 0.21 -28.44 -0.22
C ALA A 344 1.21 -28.69 -1.37
N ALA A 345 0.73 -28.99 -2.55
CA ALA A 345 1.56 -29.16 -3.75
C ALA A 345 2.05 -27.80 -4.33
N ALA A 346 1.18 -26.79 -4.28
CA ALA A 346 1.46 -25.47 -4.87
C ALA A 346 2.40 -24.62 -4.02
N ILE A 347 2.19 -24.55 -2.70
CA ILE A 347 2.91 -23.67 -1.79
C ILE A 347 4.11 -24.40 -1.19
N HIS A 348 5.31 -23.85 -1.38
CA HIS A 348 6.55 -24.40 -0.82
C HIS A 348 6.92 -23.78 0.52
N GLY A 349 6.59 -22.51 0.72
CA GLY A 349 6.90 -21.80 1.98
C GLY A 349 5.87 -20.75 2.35
N VAL A 350 5.69 -20.59 3.65
CA VAL A 350 4.85 -19.53 4.25
C VAL A 350 5.72 -18.63 5.08
N VAL A 351 5.64 -17.33 4.85
CA VAL A 351 6.36 -16.29 5.59
C VAL A 351 5.36 -15.48 6.39
N GLN A 352 5.39 -15.59 7.70
CA GLN A 352 4.53 -14.83 8.59
C GLN A 352 5.20 -13.54 9.02
N ILE A 353 4.58 -12.40 8.76
CA ILE A 353 5.04 -11.09 9.22
C ILE A 353 3.98 -10.43 10.09
N ALA A 354 4.39 -9.79 11.19
CA ALA A 354 3.49 -9.12 12.10
C ALA A 354 3.97 -7.73 12.48
N ARG A 355 3.03 -6.85 12.77
CA ARG A 355 3.26 -5.58 13.47
C ARG A 355 3.09 -5.84 14.96
N LEU A 356 4.15 -5.58 15.73
CA LEU A 356 4.17 -5.79 17.17
C LEU A 356 3.54 -4.59 17.91
N SER A 357 3.33 -4.76 19.22
CA SER A 357 2.69 -3.75 20.07
C SER A 357 3.43 -2.42 20.17
N ASP A 358 4.74 -2.43 19.94
CA ASP A 358 5.60 -1.23 19.88
C ASP A 358 5.62 -0.56 18.49
N GLY A 359 4.82 -1.07 17.53
CA GLY A 359 4.75 -0.58 16.15
C GLY A 359 5.82 -1.15 15.22
N THR A 360 6.82 -1.88 15.73
CA THR A 360 7.84 -2.53 14.90
C THR A 360 7.24 -3.70 14.11
N ARG A 361 7.86 -4.01 12.97
CA ARG A 361 7.45 -5.11 12.11
C ARG A 361 8.50 -6.20 12.15
N LYS A 362 8.07 -7.46 12.34
CA LYS A 362 8.97 -8.61 12.46
C LYS A 362 8.45 -9.77 11.60
N VAL A 363 9.35 -10.45 10.90
CA VAL A 363 9.06 -11.78 10.35
C VAL A 363 9.01 -12.76 11.50
N ILE A 364 7.81 -13.23 11.82
CA ILE A 364 7.56 -14.08 13.01
C ILE A 364 7.96 -15.51 12.76
N SER A 365 7.75 -16.01 11.55
CA SER A 365 8.22 -17.35 11.15
C SER A 365 8.44 -17.44 9.65
N ILE A 366 9.31 -18.36 9.27
CA ILE A 366 9.47 -18.86 7.91
C ILE A 366 9.27 -20.37 8.02
N SER A 367 8.23 -20.89 7.38
CA SER A 367 7.81 -22.28 7.46
C SER A 367 7.82 -22.94 6.09
N GLU A 368 8.31 -24.16 5.98
CA GLU A 368 8.18 -25.04 4.82
C GLU A 368 6.83 -25.76 4.85
N VAL A 369 6.18 -25.89 3.71
CA VAL A 369 5.06 -26.84 3.53
C VAL A 369 5.66 -28.18 3.13
N THR A 370 5.57 -29.17 4.04
CA THR A 370 6.24 -30.48 3.86
C THR A 370 5.35 -31.52 3.17
N GLY A 371 4.11 -31.17 2.84
CA GLY A 371 3.11 -32.04 2.22
C GLY A 371 1.89 -32.25 3.10
N MET A 372 1.29 -33.44 3.03
CA MET A 372 0.12 -33.81 3.80
C MET A 372 0.49 -34.85 4.88
N GLU A 373 -0.05 -34.70 6.07
CA GLU A 373 -0.08 -35.72 7.13
C GLU A 373 -1.54 -36.08 7.40
N GLY A 374 -1.97 -37.22 6.88
CA GLY A 374 -3.40 -37.59 6.87
C GLY A 374 -4.23 -36.59 6.03
N ASP A 375 -5.10 -35.86 6.70
CA ASP A 375 -5.95 -34.85 6.09
C ASP A 375 -5.52 -33.40 6.39
N VAL A 376 -4.33 -33.19 6.99
CA VAL A 376 -3.81 -31.90 7.40
C VAL A 376 -2.58 -31.53 6.59
N ILE A 377 -2.48 -30.26 6.20
CA ILE A 377 -1.26 -29.73 5.56
C ILE A 377 -0.19 -29.59 6.63
N ALA A 378 0.94 -30.27 6.43
CA ALA A 378 2.07 -30.26 7.37
C ALA A 378 2.98 -29.05 7.12
N LEU A 379 3.32 -28.36 8.19
CA LEU A 379 4.22 -27.20 8.22
C LEU A 379 5.40 -27.49 9.13
N GLN A 380 6.59 -27.08 8.67
CA GLN A 380 7.82 -27.16 9.44
C GLN A 380 8.46 -25.80 9.53
N ASP A 381 8.56 -25.25 10.75
CA ASP A 381 9.23 -23.97 10.97
C ASP A 381 10.74 -24.11 10.80
N ILE A 382 11.31 -23.18 10.01
CA ILE A 382 12.76 -23.09 9.77
C ILE A 382 13.36 -21.95 10.61
N PHE A 383 12.66 -20.79 10.63
CA PHE A 383 12.98 -19.66 11.48
C PHE A 383 11.76 -19.23 12.28
N VAL A 384 11.99 -18.81 13.52
CA VAL A 384 10.95 -18.28 14.41
C VAL A 384 11.45 -17.04 15.14
N PHE A 385 10.55 -16.13 15.46
CA PHE A 385 10.77 -15.02 16.36
C PHE A 385 10.21 -15.38 17.75
N GLU A 386 11.10 -15.54 18.72
CA GLU A 386 10.74 -15.82 20.12
C GLU A 386 10.63 -14.51 20.88
N ARG A 387 9.41 -14.11 21.22
CA ARG A 387 9.16 -12.94 22.05
C ARG A 387 9.47 -13.27 23.51
N VAL A 388 10.33 -12.45 24.14
CA VAL A 388 10.73 -12.62 25.56
C VAL A 388 9.93 -11.69 26.47
N GLY A 389 9.61 -10.46 26.02
CA GLY A 389 8.91 -9.49 26.82
C GLY A 389 8.84 -8.11 26.19
N ILE A 390 8.65 -7.10 27.03
CA ILE A 390 8.66 -5.67 26.68
C ILE A 390 9.63 -4.99 27.64
N ASP A 391 10.47 -4.07 27.15
CA ASP A 391 11.38 -3.29 27.96
C ASP A 391 10.66 -2.11 28.67
N GLU A 392 11.41 -1.39 29.51
CA GLU A 392 10.91 -0.23 30.26
C GLU A 392 10.43 0.91 29.36
N ASN A 393 10.88 0.96 28.11
CA ASN A 393 10.50 1.95 27.09
C ASN A 393 9.31 1.47 26.24
N GLY A 394 8.70 0.34 26.55
CA GLY A 394 7.60 -0.24 25.81
C GLY A 394 8.01 -0.97 24.50
N LYS A 395 9.31 -1.19 24.28
CA LYS A 395 9.80 -1.92 23.10
C LYS A 395 9.75 -3.42 23.32
N VAL A 396 9.38 -4.14 22.28
CA VAL A 396 9.34 -5.60 22.31
C VAL A 396 10.76 -6.16 22.26
N LYS A 397 11.09 -7.01 23.24
CA LYS A 397 12.31 -7.82 23.28
C LYS A 397 12.06 -9.22 22.79
N GLY A 398 13.00 -9.77 22.03
CA GLY A 398 12.92 -11.13 21.53
C GLY A 398 14.18 -11.55 20.80
N ALA A 399 14.13 -12.74 20.21
CA ALA A 399 15.22 -13.25 19.41
C ALA A 399 14.68 -13.94 18.15
N PHE A 400 15.34 -13.70 17.04
CA PHE A 400 15.21 -14.55 15.85
C PHE A 400 16.06 -15.80 16.05
N ARG A 401 15.48 -16.97 15.86
CA ARG A 401 16.14 -18.24 16.01
C ARG A 401 15.86 -19.15 14.82
N ALA A 402 16.89 -19.73 14.27
CA ALA A 402 16.78 -20.90 13.41
C ALA A 402 16.42 -22.13 14.25
N THR A 403 15.57 -23.00 13.74
CA THR A 403 15.13 -24.21 14.46
C THR A 403 16.15 -25.36 14.40
N GLY A 404 17.22 -25.20 13.62
CA GLY A 404 18.19 -26.26 13.35
C GLY A 404 17.76 -27.20 12.21
N ILE A 405 16.56 -26.99 11.65
CA ILE A 405 16.02 -27.85 10.61
C ILE A 405 16.40 -27.33 9.24
N ARG A 406 17.03 -28.20 8.45
CA ARG A 406 17.30 -27.95 7.05
C ARG A 406 16.06 -28.33 6.24
N PRO A 407 15.45 -27.39 5.48
CA PRO A 407 14.22 -27.67 4.74
C PRO A 407 14.45 -28.68 3.60
N LYS A 408 13.44 -29.48 3.28
CA LYS A 408 13.49 -30.47 2.20
C LYS A 408 13.75 -29.82 0.84
N PHE A 409 13.20 -28.62 0.61
CA PHE A 409 13.44 -27.91 -0.65
C PHE A 409 14.91 -27.46 -0.83
N ALA A 410 15.75 -27.49 0.21
CA ALA A 410 17.17 -27.16 0.09
C ALA A 410 17.92 -28.07 -0.91
N ASP A 411 17.49 -29.34 -1.05
CA ASP A 411 18.06 -30.27 -2.02
C ASP A 411 17.65 -29.89 -3.45
N ARG A 412 16.41 -29.46 -3.65
CA ARG A 412 15.93 -28.91 -4.94
C ARG A 412 16.70 -27.64 -5.32
N LEU A 413 16.95 -26.74 -4.38
CA LEU A 413 17.77 -25.55 -4.60
C LEU A 413 19.21 -25.92 -5.00
N GLY A 414 19.81 -26.91 -4.29
CA GLY A 414 21.14 -27.41 -4.58
C GLY A 414 21.27 -27.99 -5.99
N THR A 415 20.29 -28.75 -6.43
CA THR A 415 20.21 -29.30 -7.79
C THR A 415 20.12 -28.18 -8.84
N GLY A 416 19.43 -27.06 -8.50
CA GLY A 416 19.37 -25.85 -9.31
C GLY A 416 20.60 -24.93 -9.21
N GLY A 417 21.68 -25.36 -8.53
CA GLY A 417 22.92 -24.61 -8.40
C GLY A 417 22.92 -23.57 -7.25
N ILE A 418 21.85 -23.49 -6.46
CA ILE A 418 21.73 -22.55 -5.34
C ILE A 418 22.07 -23.29 -4.03
N ARG A 419 23.25 -23.03 -3.48
CA ARG A 419 23.71 -23.66 -2.24
C ARG A 419 23.45 -22.77 -1.04
N LEU A 420 22.72 -23.29 -0.05
CA LEU A 420 22.53 -22.65 1.25
C LEU A 420 23.67 -23.03 2.21
N ARG A 421 24.20 -22.05 2.93
CA ARG A 421 25.19 -22.30 3.99
C ARG A 421 24.53 -23.00 5.17
N THR A 422 25.13 -24.06 5.70
CA THR A 422 24.58 -24.79 6.87
C THR A 422 24.42 -23.88 8.09
N ALA A 423 25.35 -22.97 8.29
CA ALA A 423 25.37 -22.02 9.40
C ALA A 423 24.11 -21.13 9.51
N ILE A 424 23.36 -20.92 8.42
CA ILE A 424 22.11 -20.14 8.51
C ILE A 424 21.05 -20.81 9.37
N PHE A 425 21.06 -22.15 9.42
CA PHE A 425 20.09 -22.96 10.18
C PHE A 425 20.43 -23.09 11.67
N GLU A 426 21.56 -22.54 12.11
CA GLU A 426 22.03 -22.52 13.50
C GLU A 426 22.05 -21.11 14.08
N SER A 427 21.57 -20.12 13.30
CA SER A 427 21.66 -18.72 13.67
C SER A 427 20.69 -18.32 14.77
N ARG A 428 21.15 -17.42 15.66
CA ARG A 428 20.34 -16.72 16.65
C ARG A 428 20.74 -15.25 16.71
N MET A 429 19.76 -14.36 16.78
CA MET A 429 19.98 -12.92 16.90
C MET A 429 18.96 -12.30 17.87
N GLU A 430 19.45 -11.68 18.92
CA GLU A 430 18.63 -10.92 19.87
C GLU A 430 18.30 -9.52 19.33
N VAL A 431 17.09 -9.04 19.61
CA VAL A 431 16.58 -7.75 19.13
C VAL A 431 15.74 -7.05 20.18
#